data_846cf34423f74d2fa188fe87382b2eb9
#
_entry.id   846cf34423f74d2fa188fe87382b2eb9
#
_cell.length_a   1.000
_cell.length_b   1.000
_cell.length_c   1.000
_cell.angle_alpha   90.00
_cell.angle_beta   90.00
_cell.angle_gamma   90.00
#
_symmetry.space_group_name_H-M   'P 1'
#
loop_
_entity.id
_entity.type
_entity.pdbx_description
1 polymer ?
#
loop_
_entity_poly.entity_id
_entity_poly.type
_entity_poly.pdbx_seq_one_letter_code
_entity_poly.pdbx_strand_id
1 'polypeptide(L)'
;MTGCGPAFAYMFIEALADGGVACGLPRAKAQEYAAQMLAGSAEMVLKGTQHPGELKDMVCSPAGSTIQGVRALEAGGFRGDIFEAVVAAYEKTKELGKK
;
A
#
# COMPACT_ATOMS: atom_id res chain seq x y z
N MET A 1 3.95 -7.65 -13.96
CA MET A 1 3.62 -7.18 -12.60
C MET A 1 4.55 -7.69 -11.53
N THR A 2 4.95 -8.96 -11.60
CA THR A 2 5.82 -9.55 -10.58
C THR A 2 7.21 -8.92 -10.52
N GLY A 3 7.73 -8.42 -11.65
CA GLY A 3 9.05 -7.77 -11.68
C GLY A 3 9.08 -6.38 -11.09
N CYS A 4 7.99 -5.62 -11.22
CA CYS A 4 7.90 -4.23 -10.77
C CYS A 4 7.20 -4.07 -9.42
N GLY A 5 6.28 -4.99 -9.10
CA GLY A 5 5.47 -4.93 -7.90
C GLY A 5 6.26 -4.77 -6.61
N PRO A 6 7.37 -5.52 -6.42
CA PRO A 6 8.16 -5.36 -5.20
C PRO A 6 8.66 -3.94 -4.96
N ALA A 7 9.06 -3.21 -6.02
CA ALA A 7 9.49 -1.81 -5.87
C ALA A 7 8.36 -0.94 -5.32
N PHE A 8 7.13 -1.14 -5.82
CA PHE A 8 5.97 -0.39 -5.34
C PHE A 8 5.68 -0.72 -3.88
N ALA A 9 5.80 -1.99 -3.49
CA ALA A 9 5.62 -2.41 -2.10
C ALA A 9 6.68 -1.79 -1.19
N TYR A 10 7.93 -1.74 -1.63
CA TYR A 10 9.01 -1.12 -0.86
C TYR A 10 8.76 0.37 -0.65
N MET A 11 8.30 1.08 -1.68
CA MET A 11 7.94 2.50 -1.56
C MET A 11 6.81 2.71 -0.56
N PHE A 12 5.82 1.82 -0.55
CA PHE A 12 4.71 1.89 0.39
C PHE A 12 5.21 1.70 1.83
N ILE A 13 6.05 0.68 2.05
CA ILE A 13 6.63 0.42 3.37
C ILE A 13 7.45 1.63 3.83
N GLU A 14 8.24 2.19 2.95
CA GLU A 14 9.08 3.35 3.24
C GLU A 14 8.23 4.57 3.64
N ALA A 15 7.17 4.83 2.89
CA ALA A 15 6.26 5.94 3.19
C ALA A 15 5.55 5.76 4.53
N LEU A 16 5.09 4.53 4.81
CA LEU A 16 4.49 4.21 6.10
C LEU A 16 5.47 4.43 7.25
N ALA A 17 6.71 3.96 7.07
CA ALA A 17 7.75 4.13 8.08
C ALA A 17 8.05 5.60 8.31
N ASP A 18 8.12 6.41 7.25
CA ASP A 18 8.34 7.84 7.36
C ASP A 18 7.22 8.50 8.17
N GLY A 19 5.98 8.11 7.92
CA GLY A 19 4.84 8.60 8.69
C GLY A 19 4.95 8.23 10.17
N GLY A 20 5.37 7.00 10.45
CA GLY A 20 5.61 6.56 11.83
C GLY A 20 6.68 7.37 12.53
N VAL A 21 7.79 7.67 11.83
CA VAL A 21 8.86 8.49 12.37
C VAL A 21 8.35 9.91 12.66
N ALA A 22 7.57 10.47 11.74
CA ALA A 22 6.98 11.80 11.93
C ALA A 22 6.09 11.85 13.19
N CYS A 23 5.49 10.72 13.55
CA CYS A 23 4.65 10.61 14.74
C CYS A 23 5.42 10.20 16.00
N GLY A 24 6.73 10.00 15.89
CA GLY A 24 7.57 9.75 17.06
C GLY A 24 8.15 8.35 17.20
N LEU A 25 7.91 7.45 16.24
CA LEU A 25 8.50 6.12 16.33
C LEU A 25 9.98 6.14 15.90
N PRO A 26 10.84 5.36 16.56
CA PRO A 26 12.20 5.16 16.05
C PRO A 26 12.18 4.52 14.67
N ARG A 27 13.10 4.90 13.80
CA ARG A 27 13.14 4.44 12.40
C ARG A 27 13.09 2.92 12.28
N ALA A 28 13.92 2.22 13.05
CA ALA A 28 13.99 0.76 12.95
C ALA A 28 12.64 0.11 13.29
N LYS A 29 11.95 0.61 14.32
CA LYS A 29 10.64 0.10 14.72
C LYS A 29 9.57 0.46 13.69
N ALA A 30 9.64 1.65 13.13
CA ALA A 30 8.68 2.09 12.12
C ALA A 30 8.75 1.20 10.88
N GLN A 31 9.95 0.84 10.43
CA GLN A 31 10.15 -0.05 9.29
C GLN A 31 9.64 -1.46 9.58
N GLU A 32 9.98 -1.98 10.74
CA GLU A 32 9.56 -3.32 11.15
C GLU A 32 8.04 -3.43 11.20
N TYR A 33 7.38 -2.47 11.85
CA TYR A 33 5.92 -2.48 11.99
C TYR A 33 5.24 -2.30 10.63
N ALA A 34 5.77 -1.44 9.79
CA ALA A 34 5.20 -1.20 8.46
C ALA A 34 5.27 -2.49 7.60
N ALA A 35 6.42 -3.15 7.61
CA ALA A 35 6.60 -4.36 6.83
C ALA A 35 5.73 -5.50 7.36
N GLN A 36 5.67 -5.67 8.67
CA GLN A 36 4.85 -6.71 9.31
C GLN A 36 3.37 -6.50 9.05
N MET A 37 2.91 -5.27 9.15
CA MET A 37 1.52 -4.92 8.90
C MET A 37 1.14 -5.23 7.45
N LEU A 38 2.00 -4.86 6.50
CA LEU A 38 1.73 -5.13 5.10
C LEU A 38 1.69 -6.64 4.82
N ALA A 39 2.63 -7.40 5.39
CA ALA A 39 2.67 -8.85 5.24
C ALA A 39 1.39 -9.49 5.78
N GLY A 40 0.96 -9.10 6.98
CA GLY A 40 -0.25 -9.64 7.58
C GLY A 40 -1.51 -9.29 6.80
N SER A 41 -1.58 -8.06 6.30
CA SER A 41 -2.72 -7.62 5.50
C SER A 41 -2.79 -8.38 4.17
N ALA A 42 -1.64 -8.62 3.54
CA ALA A 42 -1.58 -9.41 2.31
C ALA A 42 -2.05 -10.85 2.56
N GLU A 43 -1.64 -11.45 3.68
CA GLU A 43 -2.09 -12.79 4.04
C GLU A 43 -3.61 -12.88 4.22
N MET A 44 -4.22 -11.87 4.81
CA MET A 44 -5.67 -11.83 4.97
C MET A 44 -6.39 -11.91 3.62
N VAL A 45 -5.84 -11.24 2.62
CA VAL A 45 -6.40 -11.29 1.27
C VAL A 45 -6.17 -12.67 0.64
N LEU A 46 -4.96 -13.21 0.79
CA LEU A 46 -4.59 -14.49 0.16
C LEU A 46 -5.35 -15.68 0.74
N LYS A 47 -5.54 -15.71 2.06
CA LYS A 47 -6.13 -16.85 2.76
C LYS A 47 -7.63 -16.73 2.95
N GLY A 48 -8.17 -15.53 2.82
CA GLY A 48 -9.59 -15.30 2.99
C GLY A 48 -10.35 -15.31 1.68
N THR A 49 -11.64 -15.10 1.78
CA THR A 49 -12.54 -15.00 0.62
C THR A 49 -13.09 -13.59 0.45
N GLN A 50 -12.75 -12.68 1.36
CA GLN A 50 -13.29 -11.34 1.36
C GLN A 50 -12.52 -10.44 0.39
N HIS A 51 -13.25 -9.58 -0.27
CA HIS A 51 -12.65 -8.56 -1.13
C HIS A 51 -11.84 -7.57 -0.28
N PRO A 52 -10.70 -7.05 -0.77
CA PRO A 52 -9.92 -6.06 -0.03
C PRO A 52 -10.75 -4.86 0.47
N GLY A 53 -11.75 -4.45 -0.28
CA GLY A 53 -12.66 -3.38 0.15
C GLY A 53 -13.44 -3.72 1.40
N GLU A 54 -13.91 -4.96 1.52
CA GLU A 54 -14.58 -5.43 2.73
C GLU A 54 -13.64 -5.44 3.92
N LEU A 55 -12.42 -5.96 3.73
CA LEU A 55 -11.40 -5.99 4.79
C LEU A 55 -11.08 -4.58 5.27
N LYS A 56 -10.95 -3.64 4.34
CA LYS A 56 -10.71 -2.24 4.68
C LYS A 56 -11.87 -1.70 5.54
N ASP A 57 -13.10 -1.96 5.13
CA ASP A 57 -14.27 -1.46 5.86
C ASP A 57 -14.35 -2.02 7.27
N MET A 58 -13.93 -3.27 7.47
CA MET A 58 -13.94 -3.91 8.77
C MET A 58 -13.04 -3.21 9.79
N VAL A 59 -11.99 -2.54 9.35
CA VAL A 59 -11.06 -1.83 10.25
C VAL A 59 -11.32 -0.34 10.32
N CYS A 60 -12.37 0.15 9.66
CA CYS A 60 -12.72 1.56 9.64
C CYS A 60 -13.99 1.79 10.48
N SER A 61 -13.82 2.09 11.76
CA SER A 61 -14.96 2.43 12.61
C SER A 61 -15.46 3.84 12.33
N PRO A 62 -16.77 4.13 12.59
CA PRO A 62 -17.30 5.47 12.38
C PRO A 62 -16.52 6.53 13.16
N ALA A 63 -16.09 7.58 12.47
CA ALA A 63 -15.32 8.70 13.02
C ALA A 63 -13.97 8.33 13.62
N GLY A 64 -13.50 7.09 13.39
CA GLY A 64 -12.24 6.62 13.94
C GLY A 64 -11.03 7.13 13.19
N SER A 65 -9.84 6.84 13.72
CA SER A 65 -8.58 7.30 13.13
C SER A 65 -8.32 6.68 11.75
N THR A 66 -8.67 5.41 11.58
CA THR A 66 -8.41 4.70 10.33
C THR A 66 -9.13 5.34 9.15
N ILE A 67 -10.42 5.67 9.31
CA ILE A 67 -11.17 6.28 8.20
C ILE A 67 -10.64 7.68 7.87
N GLN A 68 -10.09 8.41 8.84
CA GLN A 68 -9.48 9.70 8.57
C GLN A 68 -8.20 9.53 7.74
N GLY A 69 -7.41 8.49 8.03
CA GLY A 69 -6.24 8.15 7.22
C GLY A 69 -6.63 7.76 5.80
N VAL A 70 -7.68 6.96 5.64
CA VAL A 70 -8.21 6.58 4.33
C VAL A 70 -8.62 7.83 3.56
N ARG A 71 -9.31 8.76 4.22
CA ARG A 71 -9.73 10.01 3.59
C ARG A 71 -8.54 10.80 3.05
N ALA A 72 -7.47 10.88 3.83
CA ALA A 72 -6.25 11.57 3.40
C ALA A 72 -5.62 10.90 2.18
N LEU A 73 -5.56 9.57 2.15
CA LEU A 73 -5.04 8.83 1.01
C LEU A 73 -5.89 9.05 -0.25
N GLU A 74 -7.21 9.02 -0.09
CA GLU A 74 -8.10 9.24 -1.23
C GLU A 74 -7.96 10.65 -1.78
N ALA A 75 -7.83 11.64 -0.91
CA ALA A 75 -7.64 13.04 -1.34
C ALA A 75 -6.35 13.21 -2.13
N GLY A 76 -5.31 12.44 -1.80
CA GLY A 76 -4.02 12.49 -2.48
C GLY A 76 -3.94 11.66 -3.77
N GLY A 77 -4.99 10.93 -4.11
CA GLY A 77 -5.00 10.14 -5.35
C GLY A 77 -4.31 8.79 -5.23
N PHE A 78 -4.27 8.21 -4.05
CA PHE A 78 -3.52 6.97 -3.79
C PHE A 78 -3.88 5.86 -4.77
N ARG A 79 -5.16 5.60 -5.00
CA ARG A 79 -5.59 4.50 -5.89
C ARG A 79 -5.19 4.76 -7.33
N GLY A 80 -5.38 5.99 -7.80
CA GLY A 80 -4.99 6.37 -9.15
C GLY A 80 -3.49 6.26 -9.36
N ASP A 81 -2.70 6.66 -8.36
CA ASP A 81 -1.25 6.57 -8.44
C ASP A 81 -0.79 5.12 -8.62
N ILE A 82 -1.35 4.19 -7.86
CA ILE A 82 -0.99 2.77 -7.97
C ILE A 82 -1.44 2.21 -9.31
N PHE A 83 -2.66 2.53 -9.73
CA PHE A 83 -3.20 2.10 -11.01
C PHE A 83 -2.28 2.52 -12.15
N GLU A 84 -1.92 3.79 -12.18
CA GLU A 84 -1.08 4.36 -13.24
C GLU A 84 0.34 3.80 -13.20
N ALA A 85 0.88 3.50 -12.02
CA ALA A 85 2.20 2.89 -11.90
C ALA A 85 2.24 1.52 -12.59
N VAL A 86 1.21 0.71 -12.38
CA VAL A 86 1.11 -0.61 -13.01
C VAL A 86 0.99 -0.47 -14.53
N VAL A 87 0.12 0.44 -14.99
CA VAL A 87 -0.08 0.67 -16.43
C VAL A 87 1.20 1.16 -17.08
N ALA A 88 1.89 2.13 -16.47
CA ALA A 88 3.13 2.68 -17.01
C ALA A 88 4.21 1.61 -17.13
N ALA A 89 4.35 0.76 -16.11
CA ALA A 89 5.32 -0.34 -16.13
C ALA A 89 4.97 -1.36 -17.23
N TYR A 90 3.70 -1.67 -17.38
CA TYR A 90 3.23 -2.60 -18.40
C TYR A 90 3.51 -2.04 -19.81
N GLU A 91 3.20 -0.79 -20.03
CA GLU A 91 3.41 -0.16 -21.34
C GLU A 91 4.89 -0.12 -21.70
N LYS A 92 5.75 0.19 -20.73
CA LYS A 92 7.19 0.21 -20.96
C LYS A 92 7.72 -1.19 -21.27
N THR A 93 7.27 -2.19 -20.56
CA THR A 93 7.65 -3.59 -20.80
C THR A 93 7.22 -4.02 -22.20
N LYS A 94 6.01 -3.67 -22.59
CA LYS A 94 5.48 -3.97 -23.93
C LYS A 94 6.31 -3.28 -25.01
N GLU A 95 6.68 -2.03 -24.80
CA GLU A 95 7.53 -1.27 -25.71
C GLU A 95 8.89 -1.95 -25.89
N LEU A 96 9.52 -2.36 -24.77
CA LEU A 96 10.81 -3.05 -24.82
C LEU A 96 10.71 -4.40 -25.53
N GLY A 97 9.59 -5.09 -25.34
CA GLY A 97 9.35 -6.38 -25.98
C GLY A 97 9.23 -6.31 -27.49
N LYS A 98 8.99 -5.15 -28.04
CA LYS A 98 8.90 -4.96 -29.50
C LYS A 98 10.25 -4.80 -30.17
N LYS A 99 11.30 -4.66 -29.40
CA LYS A 99 12.66 -4.55 -29.93
C LYS A 99 13.26 -5.95 -30.10
#